data_658f9e20e0d0d7438a68caa5a8b7d960
#
_entry.id   658f9e20e0d0d7438a68caa5a8b7d960
#
_cell.length_a   1.000
_cell.length_b   1.000
_cell.length_c   1.000
_cell.angle_alpha   90.00
_cell.angle_beta   90.00
_cell.angle_gamma   90.00
#
_symmetry.space_group_name_H-M   'P 1'
#
loop_
_entity.id
_entity.type
_entity.pdbx_description
1 polymer ?
#
loop_
_entity_poly.entity_id
_entity_poly.type
_entity_poly.pdbx_seq_one_letter_code
_entity_poly.pdbx_strand_id
1 'polypeptide(L)'
;MLEKYALIKIINGLLENKEISLRELARKVDVGSSTAKIQLDYLLKNNIVEKRIIGRNHLFRLKIDNFVVRQIKILNSLIALKKAGFVEEILERFPSVLGIMLYGSVAKGLDDNESDIDVLIVTRKPEKLKPLKTEKRIKREITIILYTLAEWKNKAKEDKIFYDNVMLNSINLYGEKPVVL
;
A
#
# COMPACT_ATOMS: atom_id res chain seq x y z
N MET A 1 17.33 3.13 6.92
CA MET A 1 17.88 2.63 8.21
C MET A 1 17.31 1.26 8.60
N LEU A 2 15.99 1.06 8.62
CA LEU A 2 15.36 -0.22 8.99
C LEU A 2 15.67 -1.38 8.03
N GLU A 3 15.93 -1.10 6.77
CA GLU A 3 16.20 -2.08 5.70
C GLU A 3 17.47 -2.94 5.93
N LYS A 4 18.32 -2.58 6.88
CA LYS A 4 19.54 -3.35 7.23
C LYS A 4 19.26 -4.55 8.15
N TYR A 5 18.13 -4.59 8.84
CA TYR A 5 17.80 -5.70 9.73
C TYR A 5 17.26 -6.90 8.95
N ALA A 6 17.79 -8.08 9.25
CA ALA A 6 17.41 -9.33 8.57
C ALA A 6 15.89 -9.59 8.62
N LEU A 7 15.25 -9.32 9.76
CA LEU A 7 13.80 -9.46 9.91
C LEU A 7 13.02 -8.60 8.91
N ILE A 8 13.40 -7.33 8.76
CA ILE A 8 12.74 -6.41 7.83
C ILE A 8 12.98 -6.83 6.38
N LYS A 9 14.20 -7.28 6.05
CA LYS A 9 14.50 -7.83 4.71
C LYS A 9 13.60 -9.04 4.40
N ILE A 10 13.45 -9.96 5.33
CA ILE A 10 12.58 -11.15 5.18
C ILE A 10 11.12 -10.74 4.98
N ILE A 11 10.59 -9.85 5.81
CA ILE A 11 9.21 -9.35 5.67
C ILE A 11 9.03 -8.70 4.29
N ASN A 12 9.94 -7.82 3.87
CA ASN A 12 9.88 -7.17 2.55
C ASN A 12 9.90 -8.18 1.40
N GLY A 13 10.69 -9.25 1.52
CA GLY A 13 10.72 -10.32 0.52
C GLY A 13 9.41 -11.11 0.41
N LEU A 14 8.60 -11.11 1.47
CA LEU A 14 7.31 -11.80 1.54
C LEU A 14 6.11 -10.91 1.15
N LEU A 15 6.30 -9.59 0.98
CA LEU A 15 5.20 -8.64 0.73
C LEU A 15 4.46 -8.87 -0.60
N GLU A 16 5.04 -9.60 -1.53
CA GLU A 16 4.44 -9.89 -2.84
C GLU A 16 3.31 -10.93 -2.80
N ASN A 17 2.84 -11.34 -1.63
CA ASN A 17 1.77 -12.33 -1.42
C ASN A 17 1.98 -13.69 -2.11
N LYS A 18 3.18 -13.97 -2.63
CA LYS A 18 3.53 -15.24 -3.28
C LYS A 18 4.11 -16.20 -2.25
N GLU A 19 3.77 -17.47 -2.42
CA GLU A 19 4.43 -18.54 -1.69
C GLU A 19 5.90 -18.62 -2.14
N ILE A 20 6.84 -18.61 -1.22
CA ILE A 20 8.27 -18.63 -1.52
C ILE A 20 9.00 -19.62 -0.60
N SER A 21 9.98 -20.35 -1.15
CA SER A 21 10.81 -21.24 -0.35
C SER A 21 11.84 -20.46 0.47
N LEU A 22 12.32 -21.06 1.58
CA LEU A 22 13.37 -20.46 2.42
C LEU A 22 14.61 -20.07 1.62
N ARG A 23 15.08 -20.96 0.74
CA ARG A 23 16.31 -20.72 -0.04
C ARG A 23 16.13 -19.59 -1.05
N GLU A 24 14.98 -19.55 -1.70
CA GLU A 24 14.63 -18.51 -2.66
C GLU A 24 14.48 -17.15 -1.97
N LEU A 25 13.78 -17.10 -0.83
CA LEU A 25 13.65 -15.90 -0.02
C LEU A 25 15.00 -15.37 0.45
N ALA A 26 15.84 -16.26 1.02
CA ALA A 26 17.17 -15.89 1.49
C ALA A 26 18.02 -15.25 0.38
N ARG A 27 17.99 -15.83 -0.84
CA ARG A 27 18.68 -15.30 -2.02
C ARG A 27 18.06 -13.97 -2.47
N LYS A 28 16.72 -13.88 -2.52
CA LYS A 28 16.00 -12.66 -2.96
C LYS A 28 16.35 -11.45 -2.11
N VAL A 29 16.49 -11.62 -0.79
CA VAL A 29 16.71 -10.52 0.15
C VAL A 29 18.15 -10.38 0.62
N ASP A 30 19.06 -11.15 0.03
CA ASP A 30 20.48 -11.16 0.36
C ASP A 30 20.75 -11.33 1.86
N VAL A 31 20.34 -12.51 2.39
CA VAL A 31 20.64 -12.97 3.75
C VAL A 31 21.06 -14.43 3.73
N GLY A 32 21.87 -14.86 4.71
CA GLY A 32 22.22 -16.28 4.85
C GLY A 32 20.99 -17.16 5.16
N SER A 33 20.98 -18.40 4.63
CA SER A 33 19.86 -19.34 4.84
C SER A 33 19.59 -19.62 6.31
N SER A 34 20.62 -19.70 7.15
CA SER A 34 20.47 -19.90 8.60
C SER A 34 19.78 -18.71 9.24
N THR A 35 20.16 -17.47 8.86
CA THR A 35 19.51 -16.25 9.33
C THR A 35 18.04 -16.19 8.86
N ALA A 36 17.80 -16.49 7.59
CA ALA A 36 16.43 -16.54 7.04
C ALA A 36 15.55 -17.54 7.81
N LYS A 37 16.09 -18.72 8.15
CA LYS A 37 15.38 -19.73 8.93
C LYS A 37 15.01 -19.20 10.32
N ILE A 38 15.94 -18.61 11.05
CA ILE A 38 15.70 -18.03 12.40
C ILE A 38 14.58 -16.99 12.33
N GLN A 39 14.62 -16.09 11.35
CA GLN A 39 13.61 -15.05 11.21
C GLN A 39 12.24 -15.62 10.80
N LEU A 40 12.20 -16.61 9.91
CA LEU A 40 10.95 -17.27 9.53
C LEU A 40 10.35 -18.07 10.70
N ASP A 41 11.15 -18.78 11.49
CA ASP A 41 10.68 -19.49 12.68
C ASP A 41 10.09 -18.50 13.71
N TYR A 42 10.73 -17.34 13.90
CA TYR A 42 10.18 -16.25 14.73
C TYR A 42 8.85 -15.74 14.19
N LEU A 43 8.73 -15.46 12.88
CA LEU A 43 7.50 -14.97 12.26
C LEU A 43 6.38 -16.01 12.29
N LEU A 44 6.68 -17.29 12.13
CA LEU A 44 5.73 -18.40 12.28
C LEU A 44 5.19 -18.47 13.72
N LYS A 45 6.07 -18.41 14.73
CA LYS A 45 5.69 -18.41 16.15
C LYS A 45 4.76 -17.25 16.51
N ASN A 46 4.95 -16.08 15.87
CA ASN A 46 4.14 -14.89 16.08
C ASN A 46 2.94 -14.79 15.13
N ASN A 47 2.63 -15.84 14.38
CA ASN A 47 1.48 -15.92 13.49
C ASN A 47 1.45 -14.82 12.37
N ILE A 48 2.62 -14.32 12.00
CA ILE A 48 2.81 -13.32 10.93
C ILE A 48 2.95 -14.00 9.57
N VAL A 49 3.58 -15.17 9.56
CA VAL A 49 3.83 -15.99 8.37
C VAL A 49 3.11 -17.32 8.55
N GLU A 50 2.64 -17.88 7.48
CA GLU A 50 2.19 -19.26 7.43
C GLU A 50 3.11 -20.10 6.54
N LYS A 51 3.15 -21.41 6.82
CA LYS A 51 3.96 -22.38 6.11
C LYS A 51 3.07 -23.43 5.49
N ARG A 52 3.28 -23.71 4.21
CA ARG A 52 2.67 -24.80 3.46
C ARG A 52 3.73 -25.79 3.02
N ILE A 53 3.43 -27.08 3.08
CA ILE A 53 4.33 -28.15 2.64
C ILE A 53 3.75 -28.76 1.36
N ILE A 54 4.53 -28.72 0.28
CA ILE A 54 4.20 -29.35 -1.01
C ILE A 54 5.33 -30.32 -1.36
N GLY A 55 5.09 -31.61 -1.20
CA GLY A 55 6.13 -32.64 -1.32
C GLY A 55 7.25 -32.41 -0.32
N ARG A 56 8.47 -32.15 -0.82
CA ARG A 56 9.65 -31.85 0.02
C ARG A 56 9.90 -30.35 0.22
N ASN A 57 9.06 -29.49 -0.39
CA ASN A 57 9.25 -28.05 -0.34
C ASN A 57 8.43 -27.43 0.78
N HIS A 58 9.07 -26.58 1.56
CA HIS A 58 8.44 -25.72 2.55
C HIS A 58 8.31 -24.32 1.96
N LEU A 59 7.07 -23.88 1.76
CA LEU A 59 6.72 -22.56 1.23
C LEU A 59 6.18 -21.67 2.34
N PHE A 60 6.50 -20.40 2.27
CA PHE A 60 6.16 -19.40 3.28
C PHE A 60 5.45 -18.24 2.60
N ARG A 61 4.43 -17.68 3.26
CA ARG A 61 3.75 -16.45 2.86
C ARG A 61 3.29 -15.67 4.07
N LEU A 62 3.06 -14.36 3.89
CA LEU A 62 2.46 -13.53 4.93
C LEU A 62 1.00 -13.96 5.17
N LYS A 63 0.60 -13.94 6.44
CA LYS A 63 -0.77 -14.27 6.84
C LYS A 63 -1.63 -13.00 6.81
N ILE A 64 -2.31 -12.78 5.68
CA ILE A 64 -3.09 -11.55 5.41
C ILE A 64 -4.23 -11.31 6.42
N ASP A 65 -4.76 -12.37 7.02
CA ASP A 65 -5.79 -12.24 8.06
C ASP A 65 -5.25 -11.60 9.35
N ASN A 66 -3.92 -11.61 9.55
CA ASN A 66 -3.31 -10.96 10.69
C ASN A 66 -3.30 -9.44 10.50
N PHE A 67 -3.88 -8.71 11.46
CA PHE A 67 -3.97 -7.25 11.40
C PHE A 67 -2.59 -6.56 11.34
N VAL A 68 -1.57 -7.13 12.00
CA VAL A 68 -0.19 -6.59 11.97
C VAL A 68 0.38 -6.67 10.55
N VAL A 69 0.12 -7.78 9.83
CA VAL A 69 0.56 -7.95 8.43
C VAL A 69 -0.07 -6.89 7.54
N ARG A 70 -1.37 -6.59 7.72
CA ARG A 70 -2.05 -5.52 6.97
C ARG A 70 -1.40 -4.16 7.22
N GLN A 71 -1.06 -3.82 8.48
CA GLN A 71 -0.39 -2.56 8.79
C GLN A 71 1.02 -2.48 8.17
N ILE A 72 1.77 -3.59 8.14
CA ILE A 72 3.07 -3.65 7.48
C ILE A 72 2.94 -3.40 5.97
N LYS A 73 1.92 -3.97 5.32
CA LYS A 73 1.65 -3.74 3.88
C LYS A 73 1.29 -2.28 3.61
N ILE A 74 0.40 -1.71 4.40
CA ILE A 74 0.04 -0.28 4.32
C ILE A 74 1.29 0.59 4.45
N LEU A 75 2.09 0.37 5.49
CA LEU A 75 3.32 1.13 5.72
C LEU A 75 4.29 1.03 4.54
N ASN A 76 4.46 -0.17 3.97
CA ASN A 76 5.32 -0.37 2.81
C ASN A 76 4.85 0.42 1.60
N SER A 77 3.53 0.44 1.34
CA SER A 77 2.93 1.21 0.24
C SER A 77 3.10 2.72 0.45
N LEU A 78 2.91 3.22 1.68
CA LEU A 78 3.15 4.62 2.03
C LEU A 78 4.61 5.03 1.84
N ILE A 79 5.56 4.18 2.23
CA ILE A 79 6.99 4.41 2.01
C ILE A 79 7.31 4.43 0.51
N ALA A 80 6.72 3.55 -0.30
CA ALA A 80 6.91 3.52 -1.75
C ALA A 80 6.39 4.81 -2.40
N LEU A 81 5.18 5.27 -2.05
CA LEU A 81 4.60 6.53 -2.52
C LEU A 81 5.49 7.73 -2.14
N LYS A 82 5.97 7.78 -0.89
CA LYS A 82 6.85 8.85 -0.41
C LYS A 82 8.20 8.86 -1.15
N LYS A 83 8.84 7.70 -1.28
CA LYS A 83 10.13 7.58 -2.02
C LYS A 83 9.99 7.96 -3.50
N ALA A 84 8.84 7.70 -4.10
CA ALA A 84 8.55 8.05 -5.48
C ALA A 84 8.22 9.55 -5.68
N GLY A 85 7.98 10.32 -4.60
CA GLY A 85 7.62 11.73 -4.66
C GLY A 85 6.20 11.97 -5.14
N PHE A 86 5.25 11.06 -4.79
CA PHE A 86 3.88 11.11 -5.30
C PHE A 86 3.14 12.38 -4.87
N VAL A 87 3.16 12.71 -3.58
CA VAL A 87 2.46 13.89 -3.05
C VAL A 87 3.06 15.16 -3.62
N GLU A 88 4.37 15.23 -3.68
CA GLU A 88 5.10 16.36 -4.24
C GLU A 88 4.72 16.58 -5.72
N GLU A 89 4.66 15.52 -6.52
CA GLU A 89 4.26 15.61 -7.93
C GLU A 89 2.81 16.10 -8.09
N ILE A 90 1.89 15.65 -7.23
CA ILE A 90 0.50 16.11 -7.24
C ILE A 90 0.40 17.60 -6.89
N LEU A 91 1.10 18.06 -5.85
CA LEU A 91 1.06 19.45 -5.40
C LEU A 91 1.67 20.42 -6.41
N GLU A 92 2.73 19.99 -7.12
CA GLU A 92 3.30 20.78 -8.22
C GLU A 92 2.32 20.94 -9.39
N ARG A 93 1.51 19.92 -9.68
CA ARG A 93 0.56 19.94 -10.81
C ARG A 93 -0.75 20.62 -10.48
N PHE A 94 -1.21 20.50 -9.26
CA PHE A 94 -2.52 20.98 -8.80
C PHE A 94 -2.38 21.91 -7.59
N PRO A 95 -2.11 23.21 -7.81
CA PRO A 95 -1.91 24.14 -6.71
C PRO A 95 -3.13 24.34 -5.80
N SER A 96 -4.32 23.91 -6.26
CA SER A 96 -5.58 24.10 -5.55
C SER A 96 -6.03 22.86 -4.73
N VAL A 97 -5.15 21.89 -4.52
CA VAL A 97 -5.45 20.66 -3.74
C VAL A 97 -5.86 20.99 -2.32
N LEU A 98 -6.96 20.40 -1.87
CA LEU A 98 -7.47 20.46 -0.50
C LEU A 98 -7.09 19.21 0.30
N GLY A 99 -7.14 18.05 -0.34
CA GLY A 99 -6.78 16.77 0.27
C GLY A 99 -6.44 15.72 -0.76
N ILE A 100 -5.53 14.81 -0.37
CA ILE A 100 -5.12 13.61 -1.11
C ILE A 100 -5.34 12.43 -0.20
N MET A 101 -6.17 11.48 -0.61
CA MET A 101 -6.58 10.32 0.19
C MET A 101 -6.28 9.02 -0.56
N LEU A 102 -5.49 8.14 0.05
CA LEU A 102 -5.31 6.77 -0.40
C LEU A 102 -6.50 5.94 0.09
N TYR A 103 -7.19 5.23 -0.81
CA TYR A 103 -8.32 4.39 -0.45
C TYR A 103 -8.21 3.01 -1.11
N GLY A 104 -9.27 2.21 -1.14
CA GLY A 104 -9.26 0.90 -1.77
C GLY A 104 -8.52 -0.19 -1.01
N SER A 105 -8.01 -1.18 -1.73
CA SER A 105 -7.34 -2.36 -1.17
C SER A 105 -6.01 -2.01 -0.49
N VAL A 106 -5.24 -1.10 -1.06
CA VAL A 106 -3.95 -0.64 -0.53
C VAL A 106 -4.11 0.03 0.83
N ALA A 107 -5.12 0.88 0.99
CA ALA A 107 -5.40 1.54 2.27
C ALA A 107 -5.83 0.57 3.37
N LYS A 108 -6.29 -0.62 3.01
CA LYS A 108 -6.70 -1.71 3.92
C LYS A 108 -5.61 -2.76 4.14
N GLY A 109 -4.50 -2.71 3.38
CA GLY A 109 -3.45 -3.73 3.38
C GLY A 109 -3.91 -5.08 2.82
N LEU A 110 -4.92 -5.08 1.96
CA LEU A 110 -5.51 -6.26 1.31
C LEU A 110 -5.08 -6.40 -0.16
N ASP A 111 -4.27 -5.47 -0.66
CA ASP A 111 -3.76 -5.44 -2.02
C ASP A 111 -2.79 -6.60 -2.30
N ASP A 112 -2.58 -6.88 -3.57
CA ASP A 112 -1.48 -7.67 -4.09
C ASP A 112 -0.62 -6.83 -5.07
N ASN A 113 0.33 -7.46 -5.77
CA ASN A 113 1.21 -6.75 -6.69
C ASN A 113 0.52 -6.30 -7.98
N GLU A 114 -0.63 -6.89 -8.31
CA GLU A 114 -1.43 -6.58 -9.49
C GLU A 114 -2.52 -5.54 -9.19
N SER A 115 -2.75 -5.25 -7.90
CA SER A 115 -3.74 -4.26 -7.47
C SER A 115 -3.27 -2.84 -7.76
N ASP A 116 -4.17 -2.01 -8.27
CA ASP A 116 -3.92 -0.58 -8.46
C ASP A 116 -3.83 0.15 -7.13
N ILE A 117 -3.21 1.31 -7.16
CA ILE A 117 -3.17 2.23 -6.04
C ILE A 117 -4.28 3.27 -6.23
N ASP A 118 -5.37 3.13 -5.48
CA ASP A 118 -6.52 4.02 -5.59
C ASP A 118 -6.32 5.30 -4.78
N VAL A 119 -6.39 6.45 -5.46
CA VAL A 119 -6.21 7.77 -4.83
C VAL A 119 -7.38 8.69 -5.18
N LEU A 120 -7.94 9.33 -4.18
CA LEU A 120 -8.90 10.40 -4.33
C LEU A 120 -8.22 11.74 -4.04
N ILE A 121 -8.41 12.70 -4.94
CA ILE A 121 -7.92 14.08 -4.80
C ILE A 121 -9.12 15.03 -4.83
N VAL A 122 -9.19 15.92 -3.85
CA VAL A 122 -10.19 17.00 -3.85
C VAL A 122 -9.49 18.34 -4.03
N THR A 123 -10.00 19.15 -4.97
CA THR A 123 -9.43 20.44 -5.34
C THR A 123 -10.47 21.56 -5.21
N ARG A 124 -10.02 22.82 -5.22
CA ARG A 124 -10.92 23.99 -5.26
C ARG A 124 -11.41 24.31 -6.67
N LYS A 125 -10.61 23.97 -7.69
CA LYS A 125 -10.88 24.29 -9.10
C LYS A 125 -10.84 23.01 -9.95
N PRO A 126 -11.59 22.96 -11.06
CA PRO A 126 -11.49 21.86 -12.01
C PRO A 126 -10.07 21.76 -12.57
N GLU A 127 -9.56 20.53 -12.62
CA GLU A 127 -8.21 20.24 -13.09
C GLU A 127 -8.24 19.05 -14.06
N LYS A 128 -7.27 18.96 -14.96
CA LYS A 128 -7.15 17.81 -15.88
C LYS A 128 -5.98 16.93 -15.46
N LEU A 129 -6.28 15.68 -15.22
CA LEU A 129 -5.26 14.68 -14.90
C LEU A 129 -4.38 14.41 -16.13
N LYS A 130 -3.06 14.41 -15.91
CA LYS A 130 -2.06 13.98 -16.89
C LYS A 130 -1.29 12.79 -16.31
N PRO A 131 -0.73 11.90 -17.15
CA PRO A 131 0.05 10.76 -16.67
C PRO A 131 1.13 11.17 -15.66
N LEU A 132 1.26 10.38 -14.59
CA LEU A 132 2.21 10.65 -13.52
C LEU A 132 3.55 9.99 -13.79
N LYS A 133 4.65 10.69 -13.45
CA LYS A 133 5.99 10.11 -13.49
C LYS A 133 6.18 9.08 -12.36
N THR A 134 5.44 9.23 -11.28
CA THR A 134 5.45 8.38 -10.08
C THR A 134 5.09 6.93 -10.40
N GLU A 135 4.10 6.67 -11.30
CA GLU A 135 3.72 5.32 -11.72
C GLU A 135 4.90 4.49 -12.23
N LYS A 136 5.75 5.10 -13.06
CA LYS A 136 6.96 4.45 -13.59
C LYS A 136 7.96 4.09 -12.49
N ARG A 137 8.02 4.88 -11.41
CA ARG A 137 8.93 4.66 -10.28
C ARG A 137 8.42 3.56 -9.36
N ILE A 138 7.11 3.51 -9.12
CA ILE A 138 6.46 2.50 -8.26
C ILE A 138 6.27 1.17 -9.01
N LYS A 139 6.20 1.20 -10.35
CA LYS A 139 5.88 0.05 -11.21
C LYS A 139 4.50 -0.56 -10.90
N ARG A 140 3.56 0.29 -10.50
CA ARG A 140 2.14 -0.04 -10.29
C ARG A 140 1.29 1.08 -10.87
N GLU A 141 0.13 0.74 -11.37
CA GLU A 141 -0.87 1.70 -11.83
C GLU A 141 -1.43 2.49 -10.64
N ILE A 142 -1.66 3.80 -10.86
CA ILE A 142 -2.26 4.69 -9.87
C ILE A 142 -3.56 5.21 -10.45
N THR A 143 -4.67 4.67 -9.97
CA THR A 143 -6.00 5.12 -10.34
C THR A 143 -6.39 6.35 -9.52
N ILE A 144 -6.50 7.52 -10.19
CA ILE A 144 -6.84 8.78 -9.54
C ILE A 144 -8.25 9.20 -9.90
N ILE A 145 -9.06 9.41 -8.86
CA ILE A 145 -10.33 10.12 -8.97
C ILE A 145 -10.11 11.56 -8.49
N LEU A 146 -10.45 12.52 -9.34
CA LEU A 146 -10.30 13.95 -9.07
C LEU A 146 -11.69 14.60 -8.99
N TYR A 147 -11.99 15.22 -7.86
CA TYR A 147 -13.21 16.00 -7.66
C TYR A 147 -12.88 17.45 -7.26
N THR A 148 -13.70 18.37 -7.73
CA THR A 148 -13.82 19.66 -7.05
C THR A 148 -14.57 19.48 -5.72
N LEU A 149 -14.46 20.44 -4.81
CA LEU A 149 -15.21 20.40 -3.55
C LEU A 149 -16.74 20.35 -3.77
N ALA A 150 -17.24 21.00 -4.83
CA ALA A 150 -18.65 20.97 -5.18
C ALA A 150 -19.08 19.59 -5.67
N GLU A 151 -18.32 18.96 -6.57
CA GLU A 151 -18.56 17.59 -7.03
C GLU A 151 -18.47 16.57 -5.89
N TRP A 152 -17.51 16.74 -4.96
CA TRP A 152 -17.40 15.89 -3.79
C TRP A 152 -18.63 16.00 -2.87
N LYS A 153 -19.16 17.22 -2.67
CA LYS A 153 -20.41 17.45 -1.94
C LYS A 153 -21.62 16.76 -2.62
N ASN A 154 -21.69 16.82 -3.93
CA ASN A 154 -22.74 16.13 -4.68
C ASN A 154 -22.57 14.61 -4.57
N LYS A 155 -21.34 14.10 -4.71
CA LYS A 155 -21.03 12.67 -4.56
C LYS A 155 -21.45 12.12 -3.20
N ALA A 156 -21.27 12.90 -2.13
CA ALA A 156 -21.71 12.51 -0.78
C ALA A 156 -23.23 12.30 -0.67
N LYS A 157 -24.03 12.98 -1.51
CA LYS A 157 -25.49 12.82 -1.56
C LYS A 157 -25.93 11.70 -2.51
N GLU A 158 -25.29 11.61 -3.67
CA GLU A 158 -25.66 10.68 -4.74
C GLU A 158 -25.16 9.26 -4.49
N ASP A 159 -23.98 9.12 -3.90
CA ASP A 159 -23.32 7.84 -3.63
C ASP A 159 -22.73 7.83 -2.22
N LYS A 160 -23.63 7.79 -1.26
CA LYS A 160 -23.26 7.78 0.15
C LYS A 160 -22.36 6.60 0.53
N ILE A 161 -22.54 5.44 -0.10
CA ILE A 161 -21.72 4.25 0.19
C ILE A 161 -20.25 4.50 -0.16
N PHE A 162 -19.98 5.06 -1.35
CA PHE A 162 -18.61 5.42 -1.75
C PHE A 162 -18.04 6.50 -0.84
N TYR A 163 -18.81 7.56 -0.58
CA TYR A 163 -18.40 8.66 0.31
C TYR A 163 -18.01 8.14 1.69
N ASP A 164 -18.89 7.38 2.35
CA ASP A 164 -18.65 6.83 3.69
C ASP A 164 -17.42 5.89 3.69
N ASN A 165 -17.27 5.06 2.63
CA ASN A 165 -16.12 4.17 2.52
C ASN A 165 -14.80 4.96 2.44
N VAL A 166 -14.76 6.04 1.65
CA VAL A 166 -13.57 6.90 1.57
C VAL A 166 -13.32 7.60 2.90
N MET A 167 -14.36 8.20 3.50
CA MET A 167 -14.20 8.98 4.74
C MET A 167 -13.73 8.11 5.91
N LEU A 168 -14.25 6.89 6.04
CA LEU A 168 -13.95 6.00 7.15
C LEU A 168 -12.65 5.20 6.97
N ASN A 169 -12.36 4.77 5.73
CA ASN A 169 -11.32 3.77 5.49
C ASN A 169 -10.10 4.30 4.72
N SER A 170 -10.11 5.55 4.24
CA SER A 170 -8.94 6.09 3.54
C SER A 170 -7.85 6.57 4.49
N ILE A 171 -6.63 6.60 3.98
CA ILE A 171 -5.46 7.18 4.63
C ILE A 171 -5.20 8.54 4.02
N ASN A 172 -5.12 9.57 4.87
CA ASN A 172 -4.80 10.92 4.43
C ASN A 172 -3.31 11.04 4.10
N LEU A 173 -2.99 11.38 2.85
CA LEU A 173 -1.61 11.59 2.40
C LEU A 173 -1.22 13.08 2.47
N TYR A 174 -2.19 13.97 2.30
CA TYR A 174 -1.99 15.42 2.34
C TYR A 174 -3.30 16.17 2.65
N GLY A 175 -3.19 17.33 3.31
CA GLY A 175 -4.32 18.18 3.65
C GLY A 175 -5.29 17.51 4.62
N GLU A 176 -6.57 17.82 4.49
CA GLU A 176 -7.64 17.27 5.33
C GLU A 176 -8.67 16.51 4.50
N LYS A 177 -9.34 15.54 5.13
CA LYS A 177 -10.50 14.89 4.51
C LYS A 177 -11.65 15.89 4.47
N PRO A 178 -12.17 16.26 3.28
CA PRO A 178 -13.24 17.26 3.18
C PRO A 178 -14.59 16.64 3.61
N VAL A 179 -14.89 16.75 4.89
CA VAL A 179 -16.18 16.30 5.46
C VAL A 179 -17.32 17.14 4.92
N VAL A 180 -18.38 16.48 4.48
CA VAL A 180 -19.66 17.11 4.06
C VAL A 180 -20.65 16.92 5.19
N LEU A 181 -21.11 18.05 5.75
CA LEU A 181 -22.14 18.12 6.79
C LEU A 181 -23.52 18.24 6.16
#